data_6e73ced3ebc88015dfde66a229dce54d
#
_entry.id   6e73ced3ebc88015dfde66a229dce54d
#
_cell.length_a   1.000
_cell.length_b   1.000
_cell.length_c   1.000
_cell.angle_alpha   90.00
_cell.angle_beta   90.00
_cell.angle_gamma   90.00
#
_symmetry.space_group_name_H-M   'P 1'
#
loop_
_entity.id
_entity.type
_entity.pdbx_description
1 polymer ?
#
loop_
_entity_poly.entity_id
_entity_poly.type
_entity_poly.pdbx_seq_one_letter_code
_entity_poly.pdbx_strand_id
1 'polypeptide(L)'
;MSSTTRIPHAEPQSTQSAQSYELDEASTQEYLRLIASIHKTWDTLEAQSSPSVMPQRHIMDAVIAETRHGAQVEMPPTGLGPYSMSEFSLRALVRRSVDSVPGAHALKSSFKHDPAPEGQRELGIPNTIFCRISAQATTSSLSQLAQQVRDAVRQACYENLEL
;
A
#
# COMPACT_ATOMS: atom_id res chain seq x y z
N MET A 1 -11.94 -26.46 68.03
CA MET A 1 -11.15 -27.46 67.31
C MET A 1 -11.01 -26.97 65.88
N SER A 2 -9.91 -26.23 65.64
CA SER A 2 -9.69 -25.57 64.36
C SER A 2 -8.54 -26.26 63.64
N SER A 3 -8.86 -26.92 62.54
CA SER A 3 -7.85 -27.59 61.70
C SER A 3 -7.40 -26.65 60.55
N THR A 4 -6.19 -26.13 60.73
CA THR A 4 -5.51 -25.33 59.73
C THR A 4 -4.84 -26.25 58.72
N THR A 5 -5.35 -26.32 57.50
CA THR A 5 -4.75 -27.05 56.37
C THR A 5 -3.67 -26.19 55.74
N ARG A 6 -2.44 -26.63 55.90
CA ARG A 6 -1.23 -26.01 55.37
C ARG A 6 -1.02 -26.46 53.90
N ILE A 7 -1.08 -25.53 52.95
CA ILE A 7 -0.77 -25.75 51.58
C ILE A 7 0.75 -25.76 51.38
N PRO A 8 1.36 -26.77 50.76
CA PRO A 8 2.79 -26.76 50.46
C PRO A 8 3.08 -25.85 49.30
N HIS A 9 4.00 -24.88 49.51
CA HIS A 9 4.60 -24.10 48.47
C HIS A 9 5.48 -25.02 47.58
N ALA A 10 5.12 -25.14 46.32
CA ALA A 10 5.98 -25.72 45.29
C ALA A 10 6.98 -24.65 44.86
N GLU A 11 8.25 -24.87 45.08
CA GLU A 11 9.35 -24.08 44.53
C GLU A 11 9.40 -24.27 43.00
N PRO A 12 9.59 -23.22 42.21
CA PRO A 12 9.86 -23.37 40.78
C PRO A 12 11.31 -23.81 40.59
N GLN A 13 11.52 -25.05 40.22
CA GLN A 13 12.80 -25.54 39.72
C GLN A 13 13.01 -24.96 38.29
N SER A 14 13.56 -23.77 38.21
CA SER A 14 14.08 -23.19 36.98
C SER A 14 15.60 -23.32 36.97
N THR A 15 16.07 -24.48 36.56
CA THR A 15 17.46 -24.62 36.11
C THR A 15 17.47 -25.41 34.85
N GLN A 16 16.93 -24.82 33.78
CA GLN A 16 17.34 -25.22 32.44
C GLN A 16 18.69 -24.59 32.17
N SER A 17 19.72 -25.41 32.31
CA SER A 17 21.07 -25.15 31.91
C SER A 17 21.07 -24.60 30.48
N ALA A 18 21.49 -23.35 30.34
CA ALA A 18 21.95 -22.81 29.08
C ALA A 18 23.14 -23.64 28.64
N GLN A 19 22.89 -24.59 27.76
CA GLN A 19 23.96 -25.23 26.99
C GLN A 19 24.56 -24.13 26.11
N SER A 20 25.65 -23.54 26.55
CA SER A 20 26.53 -22.76 25.71
C SER A 20 27.07 -23.72 24.66
N TYR A 21 26.51 -23.62 23.45
CA TYR A 21 27.11 -24.25 22.29
C TYR A 21 28.46 -23.55 22.06
N GLU A 22 29.51 -24.06 22.61
CA GLU A 22 30.87 -23.76 22.16
C GLU A 22 30.93 -24.29 20.73
N LEU A 23 30.65 -23.46 19.76
CA LEU A 23 30.89 -23.72 18.36
C LEU A 23 32.41 -23.91 18.25
N ASP A 24 32.84 -25.14 17.96
CA ASP A 24 34.22 -25.46 17.66
C ASP A 24 34.74 -24.48 16.61
N GLU A 25 35.93 -23.92 16.83
CA GLU A 25 36.51 -22.90 15.93
C GLU A 25 36.55 -23.39 14.48
N ALA A 26 36.76 -24.70 14.28
CA ALA A 26 36.75 -25.34 12.96
C ALA A 26 35.37 -25.24 12.29
N SER A 27 34.30 -25.52 13.03
CA SER A 27 32.91 -25.39 12.54
C SER A 27 32.56 -23.96 12.23
N THR A 28 33.03 -23.02 13.04
CA THR A 28 32.83 -21.57 12.81
C THR A 28 33.52 -21.09 11.53
N GLN A 29 34.75 -21.55 11.30
CA GLN A 29 35.51 -21.22 10.09
C GLN A 29 34.87 -21.83 8.83
N GLU A 30 34.38 -23.06 8.91
CA GLU A 30 33.67 -23.71 7.80
C GLU A 30 32.40 -22.97 7.46
N TYR A 31 31.62 -22.54 8.46
CA TYR A 31 30.40 -21.72 8.29
C TYR A 31 30.71 -20.39 7.63
N LEU A 32 31.76 -19.69 8.06
CA LEU A 32 32.18 -18.42 7.45
C LEU A 32 32.64 -18.60 5.99
N ARG A 33 33.32 -19.70 5.66
CA ARG A 33 33.66 -20.02 4.27
C ARG A 33 32.44 -20.29 3.42
N LEU A 34 31.45 -20.99 3.96
CA LEU A 34 30.20 -21.24 3.27
C LEU A 34 29.45 -19.92 2.99
N ILE A 35 29.32 -19.04 3.99
CA ILE A 35 28.73 -17.73 3.81
C ILE A 35 29.47 -16.91 2.74
N ALA A 36 30.80 -16.88 2.80
CA ALA A 36 31.59 -16.16 1.80
C ALA A 36 31.42 -16.73 0.38
N SER A 37 31.27 -18.04 0.25
CA SER A 37 31.00 -18.68 -1.05
C SER A 37 29.62 -18.35 -1.58
N ILE A 38 28.62 -18.28 -0.70
CA ILE A 38 27.24 -17.86 -1.06
C ILE A 38 27.24 -16.40 -1.51
N HIS A 39 27.85 -15.50 -0.77
CA HIS A 39 27.96 -14.09 -1.16
C HIS A 39 28.61 -13.93 -2.53
N LYS A 40 29.75 -14.61 -2.76
CA LYS A 40 30.41 -14.57 -4.06
C LYS A 40 29.52 -15.08 -5.20
N THR A 41 28.72 -16.10 -4.95
CA THR A 41 27.77 -16.62 -5.93
C THR A 41 26.65 -15.63 -6.19
N TRP A 42 26.13 -14.98 -5.15
CA TRP A 42 25.14 -13.91 -5.29
C TRP A 42 25.69 -12.73 -6.07
N ASP A 43 26.89 -12.23 -5.77
CA ASP A 43 27.54 -11.14 -6.49
C ASP A 43 27.71 -11.45 -7.98
N THR A 44 28.07 -12.71 -8.31
CA THR A 44 28.19 -13.13 -9.72
C THR A 44 26.83 -13.23 -10.42
N LEU A 45 25.79 -13.73 -9.74
CA LEU A 45 24.44 -13.77 -10.27
C LEU A 45 23.87 -12.38 -10.45
N GLU A 46 24.10 -11.47 -9.49
CA GLU A 46 23.68 -10.09 -9.58
C GLU A 46 24.38 -9.35 -10.73
N ALA A 47 25.70 -9.56 -10.89
CA ALA A 47 26.45 -9.01 -12.02
C ALA A 47 25.97 -9.55 -13.38
N GLN A 48 25.55 -10.82 -13.46
CA GLN A 48 24.98 -11.41 -14.66
C GLN A 48 23.53 -11.01 -14.90
N SER A 49 22.77 -10.79 -13.83
CA SER A 49 21.34 -10.41 -13.88
C SER A 49 21.13 -8.90 -13.80
N SER A 50 22.17 -8.11 -13.57
CA SER A 50 22.07 -6.65 -13.60
C SER A 50 21.51 -6.21 -14.95
N PRO A 51 20.25 -5.74 -15.00
CA PRO A 51 19.70 -5.31 -16.27
C PRO A 51 20.55 -4.16 -16.76
N SER A 52 20.94 -4.20 -18.03
CA SER A 52 21.65 -3.07 -18.62
C SER A 52 20.82 -1.80 -18.36
N VAL A 53 21.47 -0.67 -18.13
CA VAL A 53 20.80 0.63 -17.84
C VAL A 53 19.74 0.97 -18.91
N MET A 54 19.86 0.44 -20.11
CA MET A 54 18.93 0.61 -21.23
C MET A 54 17.52 0.04 -20.96
N PRO A 55 17.33 -1.24 -20.55
CA PRO A 55 16.00 -1.74 -20.23
C PRO A 55 15.31 -1.01 -19.08
N GLN A 56 16.05 -0.61 -18.05
CA GLN A 56 15.48 0.16 -16.93
C GLN A 56 14.96 1.52 -17.38
N ARG A 57 15.69 2.22 -18.24
CA ARG A 57 15.21 3.48 -18.83
C ARG A 57 13.94 3.27 -19.65
N HIS A 58 13.91 2.26 -20.51
CA HIS A 58 12.70 1.96 -21.31
C HIS A 58 11.49 1.61 -20.44
N ILE A 59 11.70 0.85 -19.35
CA ILE A 59 10.62 0.54 -18.41
C ILE A 59 10.14 1.81 -17.70
N MET A 60 11.07 2.64 -17.22
CA MET A 60 10.71 3.89 -16.57
C MET A 60 10.03 4.86 -17.53
N ASP A 61 10.51 4.98 -18.78
CA ASP A 61 9.90 5.81 -19.79
C ASP A 61 8.51 5.30 -20.16
N ALA A 62 8.32 3.97 -20.25
CA ALA A 62 7.02 3.37 -20.51
C ALA A 62 6.06 3.59 -19.33
N VAL A 63 6.52 3.45 -18.09
CA VAL A 63 5.71 3.73 -16.89
C VAL A 63 5.35 5.22 -16.82
N ILE A 64 6.29 6.13 -17.11
CA ILE A 64 6.03 7.56 -17.15
C ILE A 64 5.06 7.90 -18.29
N ALA A 65 5.21 7.30 -19.47
CA ALA A 65 4.30 7.48 -20.58
C ALA A 65 2.89 6.98 -20.22
N GLU A 66 2.78 5.79 -19.63
CA GLU A 66 1.49 5.21 -19.21
C GLU A 66 0.82 6.07 -18.12
N THR A 67 1.59 6.59 -17.16
CA THR A 67 1.04 7.48 -16.14
C THR A 67 0.61 8.83 -16.69
N ARG A 68 1.27 9.33 -17.75
CA ARG A 68 0.89 10.57 -18.43
C ARG A 68 -0.30 10.39 -19.36
N HIS A 69 -0.43 9.21 -19.96
CA HIS A 69 -1.48 8.88 -20.92
C HIS A 69 -2.54 7.93 -20.33
N GLY A 70 -2.54 7.75 -19.00
CA GLY A 70 -3.58 6.93 -18.34
C GLY A 70 -4.95 7.20 -18.97
N ALA A 71 -5.85 6.23 -18.92
CA ALA A 71 -7.16 6.32 -19.55
C ALA A 71 -7.76 7.72 -19.34
N GLN A 72 -8.10 8.40 -20.42
CA GLN A 72 -8.78 9.68 -20.36
C GLN A 72 -10.22 9.42 -19.94
N VAL A 73 -10.69 10.23 -19.05
CA VAL A 73 -12.05 10.18 -18.50
C VAL A 73 -12.75 11.46 -18.93
N GLU A 74 -13.88 11.31 -19.58
CA GLU A 74 -14.74 12.44 -19.89
C GLU A 74 -15.34 13.02 -18.60
N MET A 75 -15.26 14.31 -18.44
CA MET A 75 -15.78 15.00 -17.27
C MET A 75 -17.05 15.78 -17.63
N PRO A 76 -17.94 16.00 -16.68
CA PRO A 76 -19.10 16.89 -16.92
C PRO A 76 -18.64 18.24 -17.46
N PRO A 77 -19.35 18.82 -18.44
CA PRO A 77 -18.95 20.10 -19.01
C PRO A 77 -19.03 21.23 -17.97
N THR A 78 -18.00 22.05 -17.92
CA THR A 78 -17.95 23.27 -17.10
C THR A 78 -18.46 24.47 -17.89
N GLY A 79 -18.54 25.63 -17.26
CA GLY A 79 -18.84 26.89 -17.94
C GLY A 79 -17.85 27.26 -19.06
N LEU A 80 -16.64 26.65 -19.09
CA LEU A 80 -15.63 26.81 -20.12
C LEU A 80 -15.75 25.79 -21.25
N GLY A 81 -16.59 24.79 -21.12
CA GLY A 81 -16.85 23.75 -22.12
C GLY A 81 -16.52 22.33 -21.64
N PRO A 82 -16.61 21.34 -22.53
CA PRO A 82 -16.28 19.96 -22.23
C PRO A 82 -14.77 19.79 -22.02
N TYR A 83 -14.38 18.92 -21.10
CA TYR A 83 -12.98 18.59 -20.85
C TYR A 83 -12.83 17.12 -20.44
N SER A 84 -11.64 16.61 -20.60
CA SER A 84 -11.25 15.29 -20.11
C SER A 84 -10.04 15.37 -19.21
N MET A 85 -9.90 14.42 -18.30
CA MET A 85 -8.75 14.32 -17.44
C MET A 85 -8.27 12.87 -17.31
N SER A 86 -7.03 12.66 -16.91
CA SER A 86 -6.54 11.31 -16.70
C SER A 86 -7.20 10.69 -15.45
N GLU A 87 -7.57 9.42 -15.54
CA GLU A 87 -8.08 8.67 -14.38
C GLU A 87 -7.09 8.68 -13.21
N PHE A 88 -5.79 8.79 -13.51
CA PHE A 88 -4.75 8.94 -12.50
C PHE A 88 -4.91 10.24 -11.69
N SER A 89 -5.18 11.36 -12.37
CA SER A 89 -5.41 12.64 -11.70
C SER A 89 -6.65 12.60 -10.81
N LEU A 90 -7.71 11.95 -11.30
CA LEU A 90 -8.93 11.75 -10.52
C LEU A 90 -8.67 10.88 -9.28
N ARG A 91 -7.91 9.79 -9.43
CA ARG A 91 -7.49 8.95 -8.30
C ARG A 91 -6.64 9.71 -7.28
N ALA A 92 -5.72 10.56 -7.76
CA ALA A 92 -4.89 11.38 -6.88
C ALA A 92 -5.71 12.38 -6.08
N LEU A 93 -6.72 13.01 -6.70
CA LEU A 93 -7.66 13.91 -6.02
C LEU A 93 -8.42 13.17 -4.92
N VAL A 94 -9.04 12.05 -5.25
CA VAL A 94 -9.80 11.22 -4.29
C VAL A 94 -8.92 10.75 -3.14
N ARG A 95 -7.71 10.26 -3.45
CA ARG A 95 -6.76 9.81 -2.43
C ARG A 95 -6.40 10.92 -1.45
N ARG A 96 -6.05 12.10 -1.97
CA ARG A 96 -5.72 13.28 -1.13
C ARG A 96 -6.91 13.66 -0.24
N SER A 97 -8.12 13.62 -0.77
CA SER A 97 -9.34 13.94 -0.01
C SER A 97 -9.61 12.93 1.12
N VAL A 98 -9.42 11.64 0.87
CA VAL A 98 -9.54 10.61 1.91
C VAL A 98 -8.46 10.78 2.97
N ASP A 99 -7.20 10.98 2.56
CA ASP A 99 -6.06 11.10 3.47
C ASP A 99 -6.09 12.41 4.29
N SER A 100 -6.90 13.40 3.89
CA SER A 100 -7.12 14.63 4.69
C SER A 100 -8.05 14.40 5.88
N VAL A 101 -8.80 13.30 5.91
CA VAL A 101 -9.71 12.97 7.02
C VAL A 101 -8.93 12.27 8.14
N PRO A 102 -8.89 12.84 9.36
CA PRO A 102 -8.18 12.23 10.48
C PRO A 102 -8.66 10.80 10.75
N GLY A 103 -7.73 9.86 10.82
CA GLY A 103 -8.01 8.45 11.10
C GLY A 103 -8.39 7.62 9.88
N ALA A 104 -8.43 8.20 8.68
CA ALA A 104 -8.65 7.47 7.42
C ALA A 104 -7.39 7.49 6.55
N HIS A 105 -7.12 6.38 5.84
CA HIS A 105 -6.09 6.29 4.82
C HIS A 105 -6.62 5.57 3.60
N ALA A 106 -6.40 6.15 2.42
CA ALA A 106 -6.83 5.59 1.16
C ALA A 106 -5.96 4.38 0.76
N LEU A 107 -6.57 3.21 0.60
CA LEU A 107 -5.91 2.01 0.12
C LEU A 107 -6.08 1.84 -1.39
N LYS A 108 -7.32 2.02 -1.88
CA LYS A 108 -7.65 1.86 -3.29
C LYS A 108 -8.85 2.72 -3.63
N SER A 109 -8.82 3.37 -4.79
CA SER A 109 -9.99 3.96 -5.41
C SER A 109 -10.26 3.30 -6.76
N SER A 110 -11.52 3.13 -7.11
CA SER A 110 -11.98 2.68 -8.42
C SER A 110 -13.23 3.43 -8.81
N PHE A 111 -13.44 3.59 -10.11
CA PHE A 111 -14.51 4.37 -10.67
C PHE A 111 -15.40 3.50 -11.53
N LYS A 112 -16.69 3.75 -11.49
CA LYS A 112 -17.64 3.25 -12.45
C LYS A 112 -18.01 4.42 -13.36
N HIS A 113 -17.91 4.20 -14.66
CA HIS A 113 -18.15 5.20 -15.67
C HIS A 113 -19.46 4.89 -16.42
N ASP A 114 -20.10 5.91 -16.94
CA ASP A 114 -21.14 5.74 -17.92
C ASP A 114 -20.56 5.17 -19.21
N PRO A 115 -21.36 4.48 -20.03
CA PRO A 115 -20.88 3.96 -21.29
C PRO A 115 -20.38 5.10 -22.19
N ALA A 116 -19.12 4.97 -22.65
CA ALA A 116 -18.59 5.92 -23.60
C ALA A 116 -19.29 5.79 -24.97
N PRO A 117 -19.41 6.88 -25.72
CA PRO A 117 -19.90 6.82 -27.09
C PRO A 117 -19.07 5.85 -27.95
N GLU A 118 -19.74 5.11 -28.86
CA GLU A 118 -19.06 4.16 -29.73
C GLU A 118 -17.94 4.84 -30.55
N GLY A 119 -16.75 4.24 -30.52
CA GLY A 119 -15.58 4.72 -31.26
C GLY A 119 -14.66 5.66 -30.50
N GLN A 120 -14.99 6.07 -29.27
CA GLN A 120 -14.08 6.86 -28.45
C GLN A 120 -13.18 5.97 -27.60
N ARG A 121 -11.92 6.38 -27.44
CA ARG A 121 -10.94 5.73 -26.54
C ARG A 121 -11.05 6.21 -25.10
N GLU A 122 -11.86 7.22 -24.88
CA GLU A 122 -12.05 7.83 -23.56
C GLU A 122 -13.08 7.02 -22.76
N LEU A 123 -12.86 6.95 -21.46
CA LEU A 123 -13.87 6.42 -20.53
C LEU A 123 -14.98 7.48 -20.38
N GLY A 124 -16.21 7.02 -20.28
CA GLY A 124 -17.32 7.93 -20.05
C GLY A 124 -17.26 8.64 -18.69
N ILE A 125 -18.22 9.48 -18.42
CA ILE A 125 -18.31 10.30 -17.20
C ILE A 125 -18.35 9.37 -15.96
N PRO A 126 -17.53 9.64 -14.93
CA PRO A 126 -17.55 8.85 -13.70
C PRO A 126 -18.82 9.13 -12.90
N ASN A 127 -19.63 8.10 -12.67
CA ASN A 127 -20.89 8.21 -11.93
C ASN A 127 -20.80 7.69 -10.49
N THR A 128 -19.81 6.83 -10.19
CA THR A 128 -19.66 6.24 -8.86
C THR A 128 -18.17 6.10 -8.50
N ILE A 129 -17.83 6.49 -7.30
CA ILE A 129 -16.48 6.36 -6.74
C ILE A 129 -16.53 5.32 -5.61
N PHE A 130 -15.75 4.26 -5.74
CA PHE A 130 -15.55 3.28 -4.68
C PHE A 130 -14.20 3.51 -4.01
N CYS A 131 -14.21 3.78 -2.71
CA CYS A 131 -13.01 3.95 -1.92
C CYS A 131 -12.88 2.82 -0.91
N ARG A 132 -11.74 2.13 -0.95
CA ARG A 132 -11.32 1.23 0.13
C ARG A 132 -10.36 2.00 1.02
N ILE A 133 -10.71 2.11 2.30
CA ILE A 133 -9.95 2.86 3.29
C ILE A 133 -9.49 1.94 4.42
N SER A 134 -8.38 2.27 5.05
CA SER A 134 -8.06 1.78 6.39
C SER A 134 -8.46 2.82 7.42
N ALA A 135 -8.99 2.37 8.55
CA ALA A 135 -9.32 3.21 9.68
C ALA A 135 -8.33 2.94 10.82
N GLN A 136 -8.00 3.98 11.59
CA GLN A 136 -7.19 3.79 12.79
C GLN A 136 -7.96 2.98 13.84
N ALA A 137 -7.25 2.14 14.61
CA ALA A 137 -7.85 1.29 15.64
C ALA A 137 -8.55 2.10 16.76
N THR A 138 -8.20 3.38 16.93
CA THR A 138 -8.81 4.30 17.89
C THR A 138 -10.11 4.92 17.39
N THR A 139 -10.54 4.64 16.17
CA THR A 139 -11.77 5.20 15.60
C THR A 139 -12.99 4.64 16.34
N SER A 140 -13.74 5.51 17.02
CA SER A 140 -14.91 5.14 17.81
C SER A 140 -16.14 4.80 16.96
N SER A 141 -16.26 5.39 15.77
CA SER A 141 -17.39 5.17 14.87
C SER A 141 -16.95 5.12 13.42
N LEU A 142 -16.98 3.92 12.83
CA LEU A 142 -16.67 3.72 11.41
C LEU A 142 -17.71 4.37 10.47
N SER A 143 -18.97 4.45 10.90
CA SER A 143 -20.00 5.09 10.09
C SER A 143 -19.82 6.61 10.01
N GLN A 144 -19.42 7.26 11.11
CA GLN A 144 -19.06 8.67 11.10
C GLN A 144 -17.83 8.95 10.25
N LEU A 145 -16.78 8.13 10.40
CA LEU A 145 -15.59 8.23 9.56
C LEU A 145 -15.94 8.09 8.07
N ALA A 146 -16.75 7.10 7.73
CA ALA A 146 -17.20 6.89 6.35
C ALA A 146 -18.01 8.09 5.81
N GLN A 147 -18.81 8.75 6.66
CA GLN A 147 -19.53 9.95 6.27
C GLN A 147 -18.57 11.12 6.04
N GLN A 148 -17.62 11.34 6.95
CA GLN A 148 -16.61 12.39 6.80
C GLN A 148 -15.78 12.20 5.51
N VAL A 149 -15.41 10.97 5.20
CA VAL A 149 -14.71 10.66 3.95
C VAL A 149 -15.56 10.97 2.72
N ARG A 150 -16.86 10.61 2.72
CA ARG A 150 -17.76 10.93 1.61
C ARG A 150 -17.88 12.45 1.42
N ASP A 151 -18.03 13.17 2.51
CA ASP A 151 -18.19 14.63 2.47
C ASP A 151 -16.89 15.31 2.00
N ALA A 152 -15.71 14.83 2.46
CA ALA A 152 -14.43 15.34 2.01
C ALA A 152 -14.19 15.08 0.52
N VAL A 153 -14.51 13.88 0.02
CA VAL A 153 -14.38 13.56 -1.42
C VAL A 153 -15.36 14.39 -2.24
N ARG A 154 -16.62 14.53 -1.80
CA ARG A 154 -17.62 15.34 -2.50
C ARG A 154 -17.19 16.80 -2.56
N GLN A 155 -16.71 17.35 -1.45
CA GLN A 155 -16.23 18.73 -1.39
C GLN A 155 -15.05 18.96 -2.32
N ALA A 156 -14.08 18.03 -2.34
CA ALA A 156 -12.94 18.14 -3.23
C ALA A 156 -13.32 18.03 -4.72
N CYS A 157 -14.28 17.19 -5.06
CA CYS A 157 -14.82 17.13 -6.42
C CYS A 157 -15.49 18.46 -6.81
N TYR A 158 -16.29 19.01 -5.92
CA TYR A 158 -16.96 20.30 -6.16
C TYR A 158 -15.95 21.44 -6.36
N GLU A 159 -14.94 21.54 -5.48
CA GLU A 159 -13.94 22.61 -5.52
C GLU A 159 -12.98 22.54 -6.70
N ASN A 160 -12.61 21.33 -7.14
CA ASN A 160 -11.58 21.15 -8.15
C ASN A 160 -12.13 20.77 -9.53
N LEU A 161 -13.33 20.24 -9.61
CA LEU A 161 -13.92 19.72 -10.85
C LEU A 161 -15.24 20.41 -11.21
N GLU A 162 -15.74 21.32 -10.37
CA GLU A 162 -17.03 22.00 -10.51
C GLU A 162 -18.22 21.01 -10.61
N LEU A 163 -18.12 19.86 -9.88
CA LEU A 163 -19.09 18.75 -9.91
C LEU A 163 -20.06 18.79 -8.72
#